data_8ea717eb536dc2c4cf4fbab0bb32f926
#
_entry.id   8ea717eb536dc2c4cf4fbab0bb32f926
#
_cell.length_a   1.000
_cell.length_b   1.000
_cell.length_c   1.000
_cell.angle_alpha   90.00
_cell.angle_beta   90.00
_cell.angle_gamma   90.00
#
_symmetry.space_group_name_H-M   'P 1'
#
loop_
_entity.id
_entity.type
_entity.pdbx_description
1 polymer ?
#
loop_
_entity_poly.entity_id
_entity_poly.type
_entity_poly.pdbx_seq_one_letter_code
_entity_poly.pdbx_strand_id
1 'polypeptide(L)'
;MSEQQLDTVAYAAATPDLEQPWKELGLKEDEYLRIREILGRRPTDAELAMYSIMWSEHCSYKSSKVHLGYFGETMTEDMRKNLLAGIGENAGVISIGDDWAVTFKVESHNHPSYVEPYQGATTGVGGIVRDIMAMGARPVAVMDQLRFGPSDAKDTKRVLPGVVAGVGGYGNCLGLPNIGGETVFDETYAGNPLVNALCVGTMRVDDLHLAFASGKGNKVILFGSATGLDGIGGVSVLASETFDDSSAETGAKSHKKLPSVQVGDPFAEKVLIECCLDLYRANIVVGIQDLGGAGLSCATSELAAAGDGGMHVDLDKVPMRAKGMTPAEVLSSESQERMCAVVTPENVDAFMDICKKWDVQATVIGEVTDGDHLVIDWHGETVVDAVAHTIAHEGPVYNRPIEYPDWQDAVKADTSVSLARPTSPEELRDTLYRMLACEDLCSRRFIVEQYDRYVRGNTIEAENADAGVLRIDENTGRGIALATDASGRYTYLDPYTGAQLAFAEAYRNVAATGARPVAVTNCLNFGNPEEPAIMWQFKEAVHGLADACAHCGVPVTGGNVSFYNKTGNTSILPTPLAGVLGLSLIHI
;
A
#
# COMPACT_ATOMS: atom_id res chain seq x y z
N MET A 1 -35.81 -1.30 -20.14
CA MET A 1 -35.08 -1.64 -18.91
C MET A 1 -35.98 -1.11 -17.79
N SER A 2 -36.45 -1.96 -16.87
CA SER A 2 -37.15 -1.46 -15.67
C SER A 2 -36.19 -0.52 -14.94
N GLU A 3 -36.63 0.70 -14.63
CA GLU A 3 -35.91 1.58 -13.72
C GLU A 3 -35.72 0.79 -12.42
N GLN A 4 -34.48 0.41 -12.15
CA GLN A 4 -34.15 -0.26 -10.89
C GLN A 4 -34.34 0.80 -9.81
N GLN A 5 -35.21 0.54 -8.84
CA GLN A 5 -35.50 1.47 -7.76
C GLN A 5 -34.17 1.76 -7.01
N LEU A 6 -33.84 3.05 -6.84
CA LEU A 6 -32.68 3.49 -6.10
C LEU A 6 -32.81 3.07 -4.63
N ASP A 7 -31.77 2.46 -4.07
CA ASP A 7 -31.72 2.07 -2.67
C ASP A 7 -31.27 3.25 -1.81
N THR A 8 -32.24 4.05 -1.37
CA THR A 8 -32.04 5.24 -0.53
C THR A 8 -32.07 4.89 0.96
N VAL A 9 -31.56 5.78 1.79
CA VAL A 9 -31.62 5.67 3.26
C VAL A 9 -33.07 5.53 3.74
N ALA A 10 -33.99 6.29 3.16
CA ALA A 10 -35.43 6.21 3.48
C ALA A 10 -36.03 4.85 3.08
N TYR A 11 -35.65 4.34 1.89
CA TYR A 11 -36.12 3.04 1.43
C TYR A 11 -35.54 1.90 2.29
N ALA A 12 -34.24 1.99 2.66
CA ALA A 12 -33.60 1.04 3.56
C ALA A 12 -34.28 0.95 4.93
N ALA A 13 -34.66 2.09 5.50
CA ALA A 13 -35.40 2.14 6.75
C ALA A 13 -36.81 1.52 6.64
N ALA A 14 -37.47 1.68 5.48
CA ALA A 14 -38.82 1.15 5.23
C ALA A 14 -38.81 -0.36 4.88
N THR A 15 -37.66 -0.94 4.54
CA THR A 15 -37.53 -2.34 4.10
C THR A 15 -36.48 -3.12 4.90
N PRO A 16 -36.67 -3.28 6.23
CA PRO A 16 -35.65 -3.86 7.12
C PRO A 16 -35.30 -5.33 6.83
N ASP A 17 -36.25 -6.06 6.21
CA ASP A 17 -36.16 -7.49 5.95
C ASP A 17 -35.72 -7.82 4.50
N LEU A 18 -35.37 -6.80 3.70
CA LEU A 18 -34.87 -7.02 2.35
C LEU A 18 -33.53 -7.76 2.41
N GLU A 19 -33.45 -8.89 1.71
CA GLU A 19 -32.21 -9.68 1.62
C GLU A 19 -31.14 -8.91 0.88
N GLN A 20 -29.90 -8.95 1.40
CA GLN A 20 -28.75 -8.22 0.85
C GLN A 20 -27.56 -9.15 0.58
N PRO A 21 -26.72 -8.86 -0.44
CA PRO A 21 -25.63 -9.74 -0.88
C PRO A 21 -24.34 -9.57 -0.04
N TRP A 22 -24.46 -9.45 1.28
CA TRP A 22 -23.31 -9.16 2.14
C TRP A 22 -22.22 -10.26 2.12
N LYS A 23 -22.61 -11.54 1.94
CA LYS A 23 -21.67 -12.66 1.78
C LYS A 23 -20.86 -12.56 0.50
N GLU A 24 -21.53 -12.16 -0.59
CA GLU A 24 -20.88 -12.01 -1.90
C GLU A 24 -19.88 -10.84 -1.90
N LEU A 25 -20.09 -9.88 -1.00
CA LEU A 25 -19.18 -8.76 -0.78
C LEU A 25 -18.07 -9.06 0.24
N GLY A 26 -17.96 -10.28 0.75
CA GLY A 26 -16.88 -10.70 1.65
C GLY A 26 -17.10 -10.39 3.14
N LEU A 27 -18.30 -9.93 3.53
CA LEU A 27 -18.63 -9.73 4.94
C LEU A 27 -19.03 -11.04 5.63
N LYS A 28 -18.70 -11.14 6.93
CA LYS A 28 -19.19 -12.19 7.81
C LYS A 28 -20.55 -11.79 8.40
N GLU A 29 -21.30 -12.78 8.90
CA GLU A 29 -22.65 -12.52 9.45
C GLU A 29 -22.62 -11.57 10.65
N ASP A 30 -21.67 -11.74 11.54
CA ASP A 30 -21.45 -10.88 12.71
C ASP A 30 -21.08 -9.44 12.31
N GLU A 31 -20.27 -9.27 11.27
CA GLU A 31 -19.92 -7.96 10.69
C GLU A 31 -21.17 -7.28 10.12
N TYR A 32 -21.97 -8.00 9.35
CA TYR A 32 -23.21 -7.47 8.78
C TYR A 32 -24.24 -7.09 9.87
N LEU A 33 -24.39 -7.92 10.90
CA LEU A 33 -25.29 -7.61 12.02
C LEU A 33 -24.82 -6.36 12.78
N ARG A 34 -23.51 -6.21 12.98
CA ARG A 34 -22.93 -5.01 13.61
C ARG A 34 -23.19 -3.74 12.77
N ILE A 35 -23.05 -3.81 11.45
CA ILE A 35 -23.38 -2.68 10.57
C ILE A 35 -24.83 -2.27 10.75
N ARG A 36 -25.75 -3.22 10.79
CA ARG A 36 -27.17 -2.95 11.04
C ARG A 36 -27.43 -2.31 12.41
N GLU A 37 -26.71 -2.74 13.43
CA GLU A 37 -26.79 -2.13 14.78
C GLU A 37 -26.31 -0.69 14.77
N ILE A 38 -25.15 -0.41 14.14
CA ILE A 38 -24.58 0.94 14.00
C ILE A 38 -25.57 1.88 13.29
N LEU A 39 -26.14 1.44 12.18
CA LEU A 39 -27.05 2.26 11.38
C LEU A 39 -28.48 2.33 11.95
N GLY A 40 -28.87 1.44 12.86
CA GLY A 40 -30.23 1.32 13.37
C GLY A 40 -31.26 0.85 12.32
N ARG A 41 -30.78 0.42 11.15
CA ARG A 41 -31.54 -0.06 10.00
C ARG A 41 -30.69 -1.00 9.15
N ARG A 42 -31.24 -1.60 8.08
CA ARG A 42 -30.37 -2.22 7.09
C ARG A 42 -29.53 -1.16 6.37
N PRO A 43 -28.29 -1.48 5.97
CA PRO A 43 -27.54 -0.59 5.10
C PRO A 43 -28.23 -0.44 3.73
N THR A 44 -27.97 0.67 3.04
CA THR A 44 -28.23 0.77 1.59
C THR A 44 -27.19 -0.06 0.83
N ASP A 45 -27.40 -0.29 -0.48
CA ASP A 45 -26.40 -0.96 -1.33
C ASP A 45 -25.05 -0.19 -1.34
N ALA A 46 -25.11 1.15 -1.32
CA ALA A 46 -23.93 2.01 -1.26
C ALA A 46 -23.19 1.88 0.09
N GLU A 47 -23.92 1.95 1.20
CA GLU A 47 -23.34 1.78 2.54
C GLU A 47 -22.76 0.38 2.72
N LEU A 48 -23.48 -0.64 2.27
CA LEU A 48 -23.01 -2.03 2.34
C LEU A 48 -21.70 -2.22 1.58
N ALA A 49 -21.57 -1.62 0.39
CA ALA A 49 -20.34 -1.63 -0.38
C ALA A 49 -19.20 -0.91 0.34
N MET A 50 -19.46 0.29 0.90
CA MET A 50 -18.45 1.04 1.66
C MET A 50 -17.95 0.26 2.87
N TYR A 51 -18.85 -0.25 3.71
CA TYR A 51 -18.46 -1.05 4.88
C TYR A 51 -17.71 -2.32 4.48
N SER A 52 -18.17 -3.02 3.44
CA SER A 52 -17.52 -4.24 2.95
C SER A 52 -16.05 -4.00 2.58
N ILE A 53 -15.78 -2.91 1.86
CA ILE A 53 -14.42 -2.58 1.43
C ILE A 53 -13.58 -2.07 2.61
N MET A 54 -14.09 -1.10 3.37
CA MET A 54 -13.36 -0.51 4.49
C MET A 54 -13.13 -1.49 5.65
N TRP A 55 -14.00 -2.48 5.83
CA TRP A 55 -13.86 -3.54 6.82
C TRP A 55 -13.20 -4.81 6.25
N SER A 56 -12.67 -4.76 5.02
CA SER A 56 -11.84 -5.85 4.47
C SER A 56 -10.56 -6.03 5.28
N GLU A 57 -9.91 -7.20 5.17
CA GLU A 57 -8.62 -7.45 5.84
C GLU A 57 -7.57 -6.42 5.44
N HIS A 58 -7.57 -6.02 4.17
CA HIS A 58 -6.58 -5.09 3.62
C HIS A 58 -6.72 -3.67 4.18
N CYS A 59 -7.95 -3.12 4.27
CA CYS A 59 -8.16 -1.76 4.76
C CYS A 59 -8.17 -1.67 6.29
N SER A 60 -8.82 -2.61 6.98
CA SER A 60 -9.03 -2.53 8.43
C SER A 60 -7.95 -3.21 9.26
N TYR A 61 -7.08 -4.03 8.63
CA TYR A 61 -6.07 -4.82 9.34
C TYR A 61 -6.66 -5.70 10.45
N LYS A 62 -7.89 -6.20 10.23
CA LYS A 62 -8.70 -6.84 11.27
C LYS A 62 -8.05 -8.03 11.97
N SER A 63 -7.19 -8.79 11.29
CA SER A 63 -6.46 -9.92 11.88
C SER A 63 -5.07 -9.55 12.42
N SER A 64 -4.48 -8.43 11.97
CA SER A 64 -3.11 -8.04 12.32
C SER A 64 -3.01 -6.93 13.36
N LYS A 65 -4.03 -6.06 13.47
CA LYS A 65 -4.03 -4.85 14.30
C LYS A 65 -3.62 -5.09 15.75
N VAL A 66 -4.05 -6.23 16.35
CA VAL A 66 -3.70 -6.62 17.72
C VAL A 66 -2.18 -6.76 17.88
N HIS A 67 -1.49 -7.31 16.88
CA HIS A 67 -0.04 -7.55 16.93
C HIS A 67 0.76 -6.32 16.51
N LEU A 68 0.25 -5.54 15.53
CA LEU A 68 0.91 -4.31 15.06
C LEU A 68 1.06 -3.26 16.16
N GLY A 69 0.17 -3.26 17.15
CA GLY A 69 0.28 -2.40 18.33
C GLY A 69 1.64 -2.47 19.03
N TYR A 70 2.33 -3.62 18.94
CA TYR A 70 3.63 -3.84 19.55
C TYR A 70 4.73 -2.90 19.03
N PHE A 71 4.66 -2.46 17.78
CA PHE A 71 5.57 -1.42 17.26
C PHE A 71 5.45 -0.10 18.03
N GLY A 72 4.23 0.28 18.42
CA GLY A 72 3.97 1.47 19.22
C GLY A 72 4.43 1.32 20.68
N GLU A 73 4.29 0.12 21.26
CA GLU A 73 4.69 -0.20 22.63
C GLU A 73 6.22 -0.16 22.81
N THR A 74 6.98 -0.59 21.82
CA THR A 74 8.44 -0.63 21.83
C THR A 74 9.09 0.72 21.46
N MET A 75 8.32 1.68 20.97
CA MET A 75 8.82 2.97 20.52
C MET A 75 9.13 3.91 21.71
N THR A 76 10.40 4.25 21.89
CA THR A 76 10.86 5.15 22.94
C THR A 76 10.63 6.63 22.61
N GLU A 77 10.74 7.51 23.63
CA GLU A 77 10.66 8.97 23.43
C GLU A 77 11.78 9.49 22.50
N ASP A 78 12.99 8.93 22.60
CA ASP A 78 14.11 9.30 21.73
C ASP A 78 13.83 8.97 20.25
N MET A 79 13.20 7.84 19.99
CA MET A 79 12.78 7.44 18.63
C MET A 79 11.71 8.37 18.07
N ARG A 80 10.86 8.95 18.92
CA ARG A 80 9.78 9.87 18.51
C ARG A 80 10.25 11.30 18.20
N LYS A 81 11.43 11.71 18.64
CA LYS A 81 11.90 13.11 18.56
C LYS A 81 11.86 13.73 17.17
N ASN A 82 12.18 12.95 16.15
CA ASN A 82 12.24 13.41 14.76
C ASN A 82 11.04 12.96 13.94
N LEU A 83 10.09 12.24 14.53
CA LEU A 83 8.89 11.75 13.86
C LEU A 83 7.87 12.90 13.78
N LEU A 84 7.52 13.30 12.55
CA LEU A 84 6.54 14.36 12.29
C LEU A 84 5.14 13.78 12.02
N ALA A 85 5.08 12.64 11.35
CA ALA A 85 3.88 11.84 11.14
C ALA A 85 4.24 10.35 11.24
N GLY A 86 3.38 9.54 11.80
CA GLY A 86 3.62 8.13 12.08
C GLY A 86 2.50 7.21 11.64
N ILE A 87 2.38 6.08 12.32
CA ILE A 87 1.36 5.06 12.06
C ILE A 87 -0.04 5.68 12.15
N GLY A 88 -0.85 5.51 11.12
CA GLY A 88 -2.21 6.06 11.00
C GLY A 88 -2.36 7.11 9.90
N GLU A 89 -1.25 7.64 9.38
CA GLU A 89 -1.22 8.53 8.22
C GLU A 89 -0.88 7.75 6.94
N ASN A 90 -1.04 8.38 5.77
CA ASN A 90 -0.73 7.76 4.46
C ASN A 90 0.70 7.22 4.41
N ALA A 91 1.66 7.96 4.94
CA ALA A 91 3.04 7.51 5.09
C ALA A 91 3.70 8.15 6.31
N GLY A 92 4.73 7.50 6.87
CA GLY A 92 5.53 8.07 7.94
C GLY A 92 6.43 9.20 7.46
N VAL A 93 6.60 10.24 8.28
CA VAL A 93 7.41 11.41 7.97
C VAL A 93 8.41 11.66 9.07
N ILE A 94 9.68 11.83 8.71
CA ILE A 94 10.75 12.10 9.66
C ILE A 94 11.50 13.39 9.30
N SER A 95 11.77 14.22 10.31
CA SER A 95 12.65 15.38 10.15
C SER A 95 14.10 14.93 10.05
N ILE A 96 14.82 15.46 9.09
CA ILE A 96 16.25 15.19 8.88
C ILE A 96 17.13 16.42 9.12
N GLY A 97 16.54 17.48 9.71
CA GLY A 97 17.20 18.74 10.03
C GLY A 97 17.23 19.74 8.88
N ASP A 98 17.60 21.02 9.19
CA ASP A 98 17.65 22.14 8.23
C ASP A 98 16.35 22.32 7.44
N ASP A 99 15.21 22.22 8.12
CA ASP A 99 13.85 22.32 7.59
C ASP A 99 13.49 21.27 6.51
N TRP A 100 14.28 20.20 6.37
CA TRP A 100 13.97 19.08 5.51
C TRP A 100 13.28 17.94 6.25
N ALA A 101 12.30 17.37 5.59
CA ALA A 101 11.65 16.13 5.99
C ALA A 101 11.65 15.10 4.85
N VAL A 102 11.63 13.84 5.23
CA VAL A 102 11.53 12.69 4.31
C VAL A 102 10.33 11.86 4.70
N THR A 103 9.56 11.48 3.72
CA THR A 103 8.48 10.49 3.85
C THR A 103 8.80 9.29 2.98
N PHE A 104 8.48 8.09 3.46
CA PHE A 104 8.66 6.87 2.70
C PHE A 104 7.74 5.77 3.22
N LYS A 105 7.31 4.92 2.32
CA LYS A 105 6.45 3.78 2.61
C LYS A 105 6.72 2.66 1.62
N VAL A 106 6.54 1.43 2.05
CA VAL A 106 6.50 0.25 1.19
C VAL A 106 5.13 -0.41 1.29
N GLU A 107 4.59 -0.84 0.15
CA GLU A 107 3.28 -1.47 0.08
C GLU A 107 3.30 -2.66 -0.88
N SER A 108 2.41 -3.62 -0.62
CA SER A 108 2.24 -4.82 -1.45
C SER A 108 1.17 -4.64 -2.51
N HIS A 109 1.46 -5.13 -3.71
CA HIS A 109 0.50 -5.22 -4.81
C HIS A 109 0.53 -6.63 -5.45
N ASN A 110 0.49 -7.67 -4.61
CA ASN A 110 0.77 -9.06 -4.96
C ASN A 110 -0.30 -9.66 -5.89
N HIS A 111 -1.55 -9.77 -5.41
CA HIS A 111 -2.63 -10.41 -6.14
C HIS A 111 -2.98 -9.73 -7.47
N PRO A 112 -3.11 -8.39 -7.55
CA PRO A 112 -3.32 -7.72 -8.83
C PRO A 112 -2.20 -7.98 -9.84
N SER A 113 -0.95 -8.02 -9.39
CA SER A 113 0.22 -8.30 -10.24
C SER A 113 0.29 -9.73 -10.73
N TYR A 114 -0.35 -10.68 -10.04
CA TYR A 114 -0.50 -12.04 -10.55
C TYR A 114 -1.54 -12.12 -11.67
N VAL A 115 -2.67 -11.44 -11.49
CA VAL A 115 -3.78 -11.44 -12.47
C VAL A 115 -3.40 -10.71 -13.75
N GLU A 116 -3.00 -9.46 -13.64
CA GLU A 116 -2.56 -8.57 -14.73
C GLU A 116 -1.17 -8.00 -14.42
N PRO A 117 -0.09 -8.70 -14.76
CA PRO A 117 1.26 -8.39 -14.27
C PRO A 117 1.73 -6.98 -14.55
N TYR A 118 1.49 -6.47 -15.76
CA TYR A 118 1.87 -5.11 -16.12
C TYR A 118 1.05 -4.09 -15.34
N GLN A 119 -0.28 -4.16 -15.41
CA GLN A 119 -1.17 -3.19 -14.77
C GLN A 119 -1.12 -3.29 -13.23
N GLY A 120 -1.04 -4.51 -12.69
CA GLY A 120 -0.87 -4.69 -11.25
C GLY A 120 0.41 -4.05 -10.72
N ALA A 121 1.52 -4.19 -11.43
CA ALA A 121 2.79 -3.57 -11.04
C ALA A 121 2.80 -2.05 -11.25
N THR A 122 2.20 -1.53 -12.34
CA THR A 122 2.08 -0.08 -12.56
C THR A 122 1.30 0.58 -11.43
N THR A 123 0.18 0.01 -11.05
CA THR A 123 -0.69 0.56 -10.00
C THR A 123 -0.10 0.39 -8.61
N GLY A 124 0.73 -0.63 -8.38
CA GLY A 124 1.53 -0.75 -7.17
C GLY A 124 2.52 0.42 -7.01
N VAL A 125 3.22 0.81 -8.09
CA VAL A 125 4.09 1.99 -8.08
C VAL A 125 3.28 3.28 -7.97
N GLY A 126 2.19 3.43 -8.72
CA GLY A 126 1.35 4.63 -8.69
C GLY A 126 0.71 4.88 -7.32
N GLY A 127 0.17 3.83 -6.67
CA GLY A 127 -0.43 3.93 -5.34
C GLY A 127 0.57 4.42 -4.30
N ILE A 128 1.75 3.80 -4.25
CA ILE A 128 2.76 4.22 -3.27
C ILE A 128 3.32 5.62 -3.54
N VAL A 129 3.37 6.06 -4.80
CA VAL A 129 3.76 7.43 -5.16
C VAL A 129 2.70 8.44 -4.67
N ARG A 130 1.40 8.11 -4.79
CA ARG A 130 0.32 8.97 -4.30
C ARG A 130 0.30 9.10 -2.79
N ASP A 131 0.56 8.03 -2.03
CA ASP A 131 0.73 8.09 -0.58
C ASP A 131 1.80 9.12 -0.18
N ILE A 132 2.95 9.07 -0.85
CA ILE A 132 4.06 10.01 -0.61
C ILE A 132 3.64 11.44 -0.97
N MET A 133 2.94 11.61 -2.09
CA MET A 133 2.46 12.91 -2.55
C MET A 133 1.39 13.48 -1.61
N ALA A 134 0.49 12.65 -1.08
CA ALA A 134 -0.54 13.05 -0.12
C ALA A 134 0.04 13.65 1.17
N MET A 135 1.27 13.27 1.54
CA MET A 135 1.98 13.86 2.68
C MET A 135 2.58 15.25 2.42
N GLY A 136 2.44 15.80 1.21
CA GLY A 136 3.03 17.09 0.81
C GLY A 136 4.41 16.97 0.15
N ALA A 137 4.92 15.76 -0.02
CA ALA A 137 6.28 15.53 -0.51
C ALA A 137 6.35 15.39 -2.04
N ARG A 138 7.49 15.79 -2.59
CA ARG A 138 7.89 15.41 -3.94
C ARG A 138 8.43 13.99 -3.92
N PRO A 139 7.84 13.03 -4.63
CA PRO A 139 8.47 11.73 -4.87
C PRO A 139 9.83 11.91 -5.57
N VAL A 140 10.86 11.22 -5.07
CA VAL A 140 12.24 11.38 -5.59
C VAL A 140 12.89 10.08 -6.03
N ALA A 141 12.43 8.93 -5.53
CA ALA A 141 12.87 7.62 -5.99
C ALA A 141 11.87 6.52 -5.62
N VAL A 142 12.01 5.39 -6.29
CA VAL A 142 11.29 4.15 -6.01
C VAL A 142 12.29 2.99 -5.82
N MET A 143 11.83 1.93 -5.16
CA MET A 143 12.48 0.62 -5.05
C MET A 143 11.44 -0.47 -5.19
N ASP A 144 11.86 -1.68 -5.56
CA ASP A 144 10.98 -2.83 -5.68
C ASP A 144 11.56 -4.07 -4.99
N GLN A 145 10.69 -4.84 -4.35
CA GLN A 145 11.01 -6.14 -3.77
C GLN A 145 10.13 -7.20 -4.41
N LEU A 146 10.76 -8.07 -5.19
CA LEU A 146 10.08 -9.04 -6.04
C LEU A 146 10.38 -10.48 -5.61
N ARG A 147 9.35 -11.30 -5.55
CA ARG A 147 9.47 -12.73 -5.26
C ARG A 147 8.64 -13.51 -6.27
N PHE A 148 9.24 -14.51 -6.89
CA PHE A 148 8.60 -15.34 -7.90
C PHE A 148 8.84 -16.82 -7.65
N GLY A 149 8.01 -17.68 -8.23
CA GLY A 149 8.33 -19.10 -8.39
C GLY A 149 9.60 -19.32 -9.22
N PRO A 150 10.09 -20.57 -9.37
CA PRO A 150 11.26 -20.87 -10.18
C PRO A 150 11.21 -20.21 -11.55
N SER A 151 12.35 -19.75 -12.04
CA SER A 151 12.43 -18.95 -13.29
C SER A 151 11.98 -19.73 -14.53
N ASP A 152 12.05 -21.06 -14.50
CA ASP A 152 11.61 -21.94 -15.59
C ASP A 152 10.12 -22.31 -15.51
N ALA A 153 9.44 -22.02 -14.41
CA ALA A 153 8.00 -22.26 -14.27
C ALA A 153 7.20 -21.44 -15.28
N LYS A 154 6.16 -22.06 -15.84
CA LYS A 154 5.28 -21.45 -16.85
C LYS A 154 4.68 -20.13 -16.34
N ASP A 155 4.29 -20.12 -15.09
CA ASP A 155 3.67 -18.97 -14.45
C ASP A 155 4.66 -17.82 -14.27
N THR A 156 5.85 -18.09 -13.76
CA THR A 156 6.92 -17.09 -13.63
C THR A 156 7.29 -16.48 -14.97
N LYS A 157 7.36 -17.27 -16.05
CA LYS A 157 7.60 -16.77 -17.42
C LYS A 157 6.53 -15.82 -17.92
N ARG A 158 5.30 -15.94 -17.43
CA ARG A 158 4.20 -15.02 -17.74
C ARG A 158 4.28 -13.74 -16.88
N VAL A 159 4.47 -13.90 -15.57
CA VAL A 159 4.29 -12.83 -14.59
C VAL A 159 5.50 -11.91 -14.51
N LEU A 160 6.72 -12.46 -14.38
CA LEU A 160 7.94 -11.68 -14.17
C LEU A 160 8.18 -10.60 -15.23
N PRO A 161 8.13 -10.89 -16.55
CA PRO A 161 8.36 -9.85 -17.56
C PRO A 161 7.34 -8.72 -17.48
N GLY A 162 6.06 -9.03 -17.21
CA GLY A 162 5.01 -8.05 -17.08
C GLY A 162 5.20 -7.15 -15.85
N VAL A 163 5.54 -7.75 -14.71
CA VAL A 163 5.81 -7.00 -13.47
C VAL A 163 6.98 -6.05 -13.65
N VAL A 164 8.11 -6.54 -14.15
CA VAL A 164 9.32 -5.70 -14.37
C VAL A 164 9.02 -4.56 -15.35
N ALA A 165 8.32 -4.86 -16.45
CA ALA A 165 7.91 -3.83 -17.42
C ALA A 165 6.93 -2.82 -16.82
N GLY A 166 6.04 -3.26 -15.93
CA GLY A 166 5.09 -2.38 -15.23
C GLY A 166 5.80 -1.43 -14.26
N VAL A 167 6.68 -1.95 -13.41
CA VAL A 167 7.50 -1.13 -12.49
C VAL A 167 8.35 -0.13 -13.26
N GLY A 168 9.10 -0.60 -14.27
CA GLY A 168 9.96 0.25 -15.08
C GLY A 168 9.17 1.27 -15.90
N GLY A 169 8.12 0.85 -16.58
CA GLY A 169 7.29 1.70 -17.42
C GLY A 169 6.64 2.84 -16.64
N TYR A 170 6.14 2.56 -15.45
CA TYR A 170 5.53 3.60 -14.61
C TYR A 170 6.59 4.54 -14.01
N GLY A 171 7.59 4.01 -13.31
CA GLY A 171 8.64 4.81 -12.68
C GLY A 171 9.43 5.68 -13.66
N ASN A 172 9.81 5.15 -14.81
CA ASN A 172 10.54 5.87 -15.86
C ASN A 172 9.72 7.04 -16.41
N CYS A 173 8.41 6.85 -16.66
CA CYS A 173 7.53 7.91 -17.13
C CYS A 173 7.35 9.03 -16.10
N LEU A 174 7.34 8.70 -14.81
CA LEU A 174 7.31 9.68 -13.73
C LEU A 174 8.64 10.44 -13.60
N GLY A 175 9.72 9.95 -14.19
CA GLY A 175 11.06 10.46 -13.97
C GLY A 175 11.57 10.17 -12.56
N LEU A 176 11.17 9.03 -12.00
CA LEU A 176 11.63 8.55 -10.69
C LEU A 176 12.69 7.46 -10.88
N PRO A 177 13.91 7.65 -10.37
CA PRO A 177 14.92 6.60 -10.42
C PRO A 177 14.48 5.42 -9.56
N ASN A 178 14.62 4.21 -10.08
CA ASN A 178 14.57 3.00 -9.28
C ASN A 178 15.99 2.73 -8.75
N ILE A 179 16.18 2.94 -7.45
CA ILE A 179 17.52 2.98 -6.82
C ILE A 179 17.91 1.70 -6.11
N GLY A 180 17.07 0.68 -6.15
CA GLY A 180 17.37 -0.59 -5.50
C GLY A 180 16.17 -1.53 -5.48
N GLY A 181 16.34 -2.60 -4.76
CA GLY A 181 15.38 -3.66 -4.65
C GLY A 181 16.05 -5.03 -4.76
N GLU A 182 15.23 -6.07 -4.75
CA GLU A 182 15.72 -7.44 -4.78
C GLU A 182 14.76 -8.33 -5.58
N THR A 183 15.28 -9.34 -6.24
CA THR A 183 14.47 -10.38 -6.87
C THR A 183 14.94 -11.76 -6.41
N VAL A 184 14.05 -12.53 -5.82
CA VAL A 184 14.29 -13.87 -5.29
C VAL A 184 13.33 -14.88 -5.92
N PHE A 185 13.79 -16.11 -6.09
CA PHE A 185 13.02 -17.22 -6.62
C PHE A 185 12.90 -18.32 -5.57
N ASP A 186 11.66 -18.79 -5.35
CA ASP A 186 11.39 -19.93 -4.49
C ASP A 186 10.09 -20.61 -4.91
N GLU A 187 10.01 -21.93 -4.82
CA GLU A 187 8.83 -22.71 -5.21
C GLU A 187 7.55 -22.25 -4.52
N THR A 188 7.65 -21.74 -3.29
CA THR A 188 6.50 -21.29 -2.49
C THR A 188 5.83 -20.04 -3.04
N TYR A 189 6.52 -19.25 -3.87
CA TYR A 189 5.94 -18.07 -4.54
C TYR A 189 5.34 -18.40 -5.91
N ALA A 190 5.36 -19.66 -6.35
CA ALA A 190 4.69 -20.07 -7.57
C ALA A 190 3.17 -19.89 -7.43
N GLY A 191 2.55 -19.20 -8.40
CA GLY A 191 1.11 -18.88 -8.36
C GLY A 191 0.73 -17.73 -7.39
N ASN A 192 1.66 -17.27 -6.55
CA ASN A 192 1.46 -16.13 -5.66
C ASN A 192 2.75 -15.30 -5.49
N PRO A 193 3.15 -14.58 -6.53
CA PRO A 193 4.34 -13.73 -6.48
C PRO A 193 4.16 -12.59 -5.47
N LEU A 194 5.26 -12.09 -4.92
CA LEU A 194 5.26 -10.86 -4.14
C LEU A 194 5.79 -9.72 -5.01
N VAL A 195 5.03 -8.64 -5.05
CA VAL A 195 5.38 -7.39 -5.72
C VAL A 195 5.17 -6.27 -4.71
N ASN A 196 6.26 -5.86 -4.09
CA ASN A 196 6.23 -4.79 -3.10
C ASN A 196 6.99 -3.58 -3.65
N ALA A 197 6.34 -2.43 -3.66
CA ALA A 197 6.89 -1.17 -4.14
C ALA A 197 7.11 -0.21 -2.97
N LEU A 198 8.30 0.40 -2.93
CA LEU A 198 8.64 1.47 -2.01
C LEU A 198 8.78 2.77 -2.78
N CYS A 199 8.25 3.85 -2.22
CA CYS A 199 8.54 5.21 -2.69
C CYS A 199 9.09 6.06 -1.54
N VAL A 200 9.99 6.95 -1.88
CA VAL A 200 10.51 7.98 -0.98
C VAL A 200 10.29 9.35 -1.58
N GLY A 201 9.90 10.31 -0.74
CA GLY A 201 9.73 11.70 -1.10
C GLY A 201 10.40 12.64 -0.11
N THR A 202 10.63 13.86 -0.58
CA THR A 202 11.25 14.92 0.21
C THR A 202 10.38 16.17 0.20
N MET A 203 10.36 16.90 1.31
CA MET A 203 9.61 18.15 1.46
C MET A 203 10.29 19.06 2.48
N ARG A 204 9.87 20.32 2.52
CA ARG A 204 10.13 21.16 3.68
C ARG A 204 9.19 20.76 4.81
N VAL A 205 9.60 20.95 6.04
CA VAL A 205 8.76 20.60 7.21
C VAL A 205 7.40 21.30 7.17
N ASP A 206 7.38 22.56 6.71
CA ASP A 206 6.16 23.36 6.59
C ASP A 206 5.23 22.92 5.44
N ASP A 207 5.72 22.06 4.53
CA ASP A 207 4.91 21.51 3.43
C ASP A 207 4.17 20.20 3.85
N LEU A 208 4.27 19.79 5.10
CA LEU A 208 3.59 18.60 5.60
C LEU A 208 2.07 18.76 5.53
N HIS A 209 1.41 17.86 4.83
CA HIS A 209 -0.05 17.76 4.74
C HIS A 209 -0.52 16.44 5.34
N LEU A 210 -1.70 16.47 5.95
CA LEU A 210 -2.33 15.31 6.58
C LEU A 210 -3.75 15.10 6.01
N ALA A 211 -4.29 13.91 6.24
CA ALA A 211 -5.60 13.52 5.75
C ALA A 211 -6.70 13.87 6.78
N PHE A 212 -7.26 15.09 6.71
CA PHE A 212 -8.40 15.49 7.54
C PHE A 212 -9.31 16.50 6.85
N ALA A 213 -10.60 16.47 7.17
CA ALA A 213 -11.60 17.43 6.69
C ALA A 213 -12.08 18.29 7.85
N SER A 214 -11.46 19.44 8.04
CA SER A 214 -11.81 20.40 9.09
C SER A 214 -12.27 21.73 8.53
N GLY A 215 -13.06 22.45 9.32
CA GLY A 215 -13.59 23.76 8.98
C GLY A 215 -14.93 23.68 8.23
N LYS A 216 -16.04 23.87 8.98
CA LYS A 216 -17.38 23.91 8.38
C LYS A 216 -17.47 24.83 7.18
N GLY A 217 -18.02 24.33 6.08
CA GLY A 217 -18.21 25.05 4.81
C GLY A 217 -17.01 24.95 3.87
N ASN A 218 -15.88 24.39 4.31
CA ASN A 218 -14.77 24.07 3.42
C ASN A 218 -15.22 23.08 2.35
N LYS A 219 -14.69 23.23 1.14
CA LYS A 219 -15.10 22.46 -0.03
C LYS A 219 -14.26 21.22 -0.18
N VAL A 220 -14.93 20.14 -0.56
CA VAL A 220 -14.31 18.85 -0.90
C VAL A 220 -14.16 18.79 -2.42
N ILE A 221 -12.93 18.70 -2.91
CA ILE A 221 -12.60 18.73 -4.32
C ILE A 221 -11.97 17.41 -4.73
N LEU A 222 -12.62 16.71 -5.65
CA LEU A 222 -12.06 15.55 -6.35
C LEU A 222 -11.32 16.04 -7.58
N PHE A 223 -10.07 15.62 -7.77
CA PHE A 223 -9.26 16.02 -8.92
C PHE A 223 -8.33 14.89 -9.39
N GLY A 224 -7.94 14.95 -10.66
CA GLY A 224 -7.20 13.90 -11.35
C GLY A 224 -8.01 13.25 -12.46
N SER A 225 -7.86 11.95 -12.64
CA SER A 225 -8.55 11.17 -13.68
C SER A 225 -10.04 10.98 -13.38
N ALA A 226 -10.85 10.79 -14.42
CA ALA A 226 -12.27 10.50 -14.25
C ALA A 226 -12.51 9.08 -13.71
N THR A 227 -13.56 8.93 -12.91
CA THR A 227 -13.96 7.67 -12.27
C THR A 227 -14.53 6.69 -13.29
N GLY A 228 -14.00 5.47 -13.31
CA GLY A 228 -14.45 4.36 -14.15
C GLY A 228 -14.81 3.12 -13.32
N LEU A 229 -14.96 1.98 -13.99
CA LEU A 229 -15.30 0.69 -13.36
C LEU A 229 -14.08 -0.13 -12.92
N ASP A 230 -12.91 0.49 -12.82
CA ASP A 230 -11.66 -0.22 -12.54
C ASP A 230 -11.52 -0.60 -11.07
N GLY A 231 -10.93 -1.75 -10.80
CA GLY A 231 -10.54 -2.20 -9.48
C GLY A 231 -11.71 -2.59 -8.56
N ILE A 232 -12.96 -2.55 -9.03
CA ILE A 232 -14.12 -2.89 -8.20
C ILE A 232 -14.00 -4.32 -7.71
N GLY A 233 -13.95 -4.50 -6.37
CA GLY A 233 -13.68 -5.78 -5.73
C GLY A 233 -12.18 -6.15 -5.63
N GLY A 234 -11.28 -5.26 -6.04
CA GLY A 234 -9.84 -5.49 -5.93
C GLY A 234 -9.40 -5.69 -4.48
N VAL A 235 -9.68 -4.73 -3.63
CA VAL A 235 -9.31 -4.78 -2.20
C VAL A 235 -10.19 -5.75 -1.40
N SER A 236 -11.51 -5.72 -1.61
CA SER A 236 -12.44 -6.50 -0.77
C SER A 236 -12.46 -7.99 -1.10
N VAL A 237 -12.25 -8.37 -2.36
CA VAL A 237 -12.33 -9.76 -2.81
C VAL A 237 -10.95 -10.27 -3.25
N LEU A 238 -10.33 -9.65 -4.25
CA LEU A 238 -9.08 -10.15 -4.83
C LEU A 238 -7.92 -10.23 -3.82
N ALA A 239 -7.76 -9.23 -2.97
CA ALA A 239 -6.69 -9.17 -1.96
C ALA A 239 -7.04 -9.87 -0.64
N SER A 240 -8.24 -10.42 -0.51
CA SER A 240 -8.74 -11.05 0.73
C SER A 240 -9.10 -12.53 0.55
N GLU A 241 -8.79 -13.13 -0.59
CA GLU A 241 -9.03 -14.55 -0.88
C GLU A 241 -7.75 -15.27 -1.32
N THR A 242 -7.69 -16.58 -1.08
CA THR A 242 -6.60 -17.44 -1.56
C THR A 242 -6.88 -17.91 -2.97
N PHE A 243 -5.83 -18.08 -3.79
CA PHE A 243 -5.95 -18.67 -5.11
C PHE A 243 -6.13 -20.18 -5.04
N ASP A 244 -7.16 -20.72 -5.71
CA ASP A 244 -7.30 -22.16 -5.93
C ASP A 244 -6.64 -22.56 -7.26
N ASP A 245 -6.09 -23.79 -7.32
CA ASP A 245 -5.48 -24.36 -8.54
C ASP A 245 -6.46 -24.38 -9.75
N SER A 246 -7.77 -24.37 -9.49
CA SER A 246 -8.82 -24.33 -10.51
C SER A 246 -9.12 -22.92 -11.04
N SER A 247 -8.71 -21.87 -10.36
CA SER A 247 -8.99 -20.48 -10.76
C SER A 247 -8.14 -20.00 -11.94
N ALA A 248 -7.00 -20.65 -12.18
CA ALA A 248 -6.13 -20.37 -13.33
C ALA A 248 -6.68 -20.90 -14.66
N GLU A 249 -7.53 -21.93 -14.65
CA GLU A 249 -8.10 -22.54 -15.88
C GLU A 249 -9.57 -22.18 -16.15
N THR A 250 -10.32 -21.84 -15.13
CA THR A 250 -11.71 -21.42 -15.25
C THR A 250 -11.82 -19.95 -14.90
N GLY A 251 -11.80 -19.11 -15.93
CA GLY A 251 -12.23 -17.73 -15.75
C GLY A 251 -13.59 -17.73 -15.06
N ALA A 252 -13.60 -17.36 -13.78
CA ALA A 252 -14.71 -17.48 -12.85
C ALA A 252 -16.09 -17.29 -13.48
N LYS A 253 -16.98 -18.22 -13.26
CA LYS A 253 -18.40 -18.03 -13.45
C LYS A 253 -18.89 -17.12 -12.33
N SER A 254 -18.83 -15.83 -12.51
CA SER A 254 -19.52 -14.86 -11.66
C SER A 254 -20.03 -13.72 -12.51
N HIS A 255 -21.19 -13.26 -12.15
CA HIS A 255 -21.99 -12.21 -12.73
C HIS A 255 -21.19 -10.98 -13.15
N LYS A 256 -21.42 -10.43 -14.37
CA LYS A 256 -20.77 -9.26 -14.97
C LYS A 256 -19.35 -9.03 -14.47
N LYS A 257 -18.36 -9.60 -15.16
CA LYS A 257 -16.94 -9.39 -14.85
C LYS A 257 -16.61 -7.90 -14.97
N LEU A 258 -16.60 -7.20 -13.84
CA LEU A 258 -15.97 -5.90 -13.74
C LEU A 258 -14.46 -6.11 -13.68
N PRO A 259 -13.63 -5.21 -14.24
CA PRO A 259 -12.19 -5.30 -14.13
C PRO A 259 -11.77 -5.21 -12.65
N SER A 260 -11.30 -6.32 -12.09
CA SER A 260 -10.82 -6.36 -10.69
C SER A 260 -9.42 -5.79 -10.51
N VAL A 261 -8.71 -5.51 -11.59
CA VAL A 261 -7.39 -4.86 -11.57
C VAL A 261 -7.50 -3.47 -12.15
N GLN A 262 -6.88 -2.53 -11.49
CA GLN A 262 -6.81 -1.12 -11.88
C GLN A 262 -5.94 -0.97 -13.15
N VAL A 263 -6.12 0.17 -13.85
CA VAL A 263 -5.30 0.57 -14.99
C VAL A 263 -4.55 1.84 -14.62
N GLY A 264 -3.22 1.81 -14.65
CA GLY A 264 -2.38 2.95 -14.35
C GLY A 264 -2.03 3.79 -15.59
N ASP A 265 -2.08 5.11 -15.45
CA ASP A 265 -1.63 6.09 -16.43
C ASP A 265 -0.47 6.94 -15.85
N PRO A 266 0.80 6.57 -16.10
CA PRO A 266 1.93 7.28 -15.53
C PRO A 266 2.05 8.72 -16.03
N PHE A 267 1.49 9.08 -17.19
CA PHE A 267 1.49 10.46 -17.65
C PHE A 267 0.53 11.31 -16.82
N ALA A 268 -0.69 10.82 -16.58
CA ALA A 268 -1.66 11.48 -15.71
C ALA A 268 -1.11 11.66 -14.29
N GLU A 269 -0.46 10.59 -13.74
CA GLU A 269 0.20 10.67 -12.43
C GLU A 269 1.31 11.73 -12.39
N LYS A 270 2.14 11.79 -13.43
CA LYS A 270 3.21 12.80 -13.52
C LYS A 270 2.67 14.22 -13.48
N VAL A 271 1.62 14.47 -14.22
CA VAL A 271 0.96 15.79 -14.25
C VAL A 271 0.31 16.10 -12.90
N LEU A 272 -0.32 15.09 -12.29
CA LEU A 272 -0.95 15.20 -10.96
C LEU A 272 0.09 15.56 -9.88
N ILE A 273 1.28 14.94 -9.90
CA ILE A 273 2.39 15.29 -9.00
C ILE A 273 2.71 16.77 -9.08
N GLU A 274 2.92 17.31 -10.28
CA GLU A 274 3.29 18.73 -10.44
C GLU A 274 2.15 19.68 -10.05
N CYS A 275 0.90 19.28 -10.29
CA CYS A 275 -0.30 19.99 -9.84
C CYS A 275 -0.35 20.06 -8.31
N CYS A 276 -0.21 18.94 -7.62
CA CYS A 276 -0.22 18.88 -6.14
C CYS A 276 0.89 19.73 -5.53
N LEU A 277 2.11 19.66 -6.08
CA LEU A 277 3.23 20.48 -5.60
C LEU A 277 3.01 21.98 -5.77
N ASP A 278 2.32 22.41 -6.83
CA ASP A 278 1.94 23.81 -6.99
C ASP A 278 0.83 24.22 -6.02
N LEU A 279 -0.13 23.33 -5.73
CA LEU A 279 -1.16 23.53 -4.71
C LEU A 279 -0.56 23.70 -3.31
N TYR A 280 0.44 22.88 -2.95
CA TYR A 280 1.15 22.98 -1.68
C TYR A 280 1.93 24.30 -1.57
N ARG A 281 2.68 24.68 -2.59
CA ARG A 281 3.39 25.97 -2.62
C ARG A 281 2.46 27.18 -2.50
N ALA A 282 1.23 27.07 -2.99
CA ALA A 282 0.21 28.10 -2.84
C ALA A 282 -0.40 28.13 -1.43
N ASN A 283 -0.15 27.12 -0.59
CA ASN A 283 -0.66 26.98 0.77
C ASN A 283 -2.19 27.11 0.87
N ILE A 284 -2.91 26.46 -0.04
CA ILE A 284 -4.38 26.54 -0.15
C ILE A 284 -5.11 25.24 0.18
N VAL A 285 -4.37 24.17 0.48
CA VAL A 285 -4.90 22.86 0.85
C VAL A 285 -5.00 22.76 2.37
N VAL A 286 -6.19 22.46 2.89
CA VAL A 286 -6.43 22.24 4.32
C VAL A 286 -6.10 20.80 4.70
N GLY A 287 -6.57 19.83 3.93
CA GLY A 287 -6.28 18.41 4.08
C GLY A 287 -6.40 17.72 2.72
N ILE A 288 -5.75 16.57 2.58
CA ILE A 288 -5.69 15.85 1.31
C ILE A 288 -5.55 14.35 1.56
N GLN A 289 -6.19 13.56 0.68
CA GLN A 289 -6.14 12.11 0.65
C GLN A 289 -6.01 11.64 -0.80
N ASP A 290 -5.25 10.59 -1.04
CA ASP A 290 -5.25 9.91 -2.33
C ASP A 290 -6.45 8.96 -2.46
N LEU A 291 -6.73 8.54 -3.67
CA LEU A 291 -7.70 7.50 -3.98
C LEU A 291 -6.96 6.28 -4.51
N GLY A 292 -6.51 5.44 -3.59
CA GLY A 292 -5.94 4.13 -3.85
C GLY A 292 -7.00 3.03 -3.74
N GLY A 293 -6.75 2.05 -2.88
CA GLY A 293 -7.73 1.03 -2.52
C GLY A 293 -9.00 1.64 -1.91
N ALA A 294 -10.14 1.05 -2.20
CA ALA A 294 -11.47 1.52 -1.78
C ALA A 294 -11.90 2.89 -2.34
N GLY A 295 -11.09 3.58 -3.14
CA GLY A 295 -11.46 4.78 -3.88
C GLY A 295 -12.11 5.89 -3.06
N LEU A 296 -13.29 6.38 -3.49
CA LEU A 296 -14.03 7.42 -2.78
C LEU A 296 -14.54 6.98 -1.42
N SER A 297 -14.80 5.68 -1.21
CA SER A 297 -15.21 5.17 0.12
C SER A 297 -14.14 5.43 1.16
N CYS A 298 -12.87 5.16 0.84
CA CYS A 298 -11.72 5.44 1.70
C CYS A 298 -11.54 6.95 1.89
N ALA A 299 -11.32 7.70 0.80
CA ALA A 299 -10.98 9.10 0.87
C ALA A 299 -12.03 9.94 1.62
N THR A 300 -13.33 9.73 1.39
CA THR A 300 -14.38 10.51 2.06
C THR A 300 -14.57 10.13 3.52
N SER A 301 -14.54 8.83 3.84
CA SER A 301 -14.72 8.38 5.22
C SER A 301 -13.53 8.72 6.12
N GLU A 302 -12.30 8.57 5.63
CA GLU A 302 -11.09 8.88 6.40
C GLU A 302 -10.92 10.39 6.62
N LEU A 303 -11.08 11.20 5.57
CA LEU A 303 -11.04 12.66 5.71
C LEU A 303 -12.08 13.17 6.72
N ALA A 304 -13.32 12.67 6.64
CA ALA A 304 -14.39 13.05 7.57
C ALA A 304 -14.12 12.55 8.99
N ALA A 305 -13.64 11.30 9.14
CA ALA A 305 -13.37 10.70 10.45
C ALA A 305 -12.22 11.37 11.21
N ALA A 306 -11.22 11.89 10.48
CA ALA A 306 -10.07 12.59 11.07
C ALA A 306 -10.32 14.10 11.24
N GLY A 307 -11.43 14.64 10.72
CA GLY A 307 -11.78 16.05 10.79
C GLY A 307 -12.48 16.47 12.08
N ASP A 308 -12.90 17.72 12.11
CA ASP A 308 -13.65 18.34 13.22
C ASP A 308 -15.15 18.46 12.97
N GLY A 309 -15.65 17.83 11.90
CA GLY A 309 -17.06 17.84 11.50
C GLY A 309 -17.42 16.63 10.65
N GLY A 310 -18.65 16.65 10.11
CA GLY A 310 -19.10 15.68 9.10
C GLY A 310 -18.73 16.12 7.69
N MET A 311 -19.23 15.38 6.72
CA MET A 311 -19.05 15.68 5.30
C MET A 311 -20.33 15.40 4.52
N HIS A 312 -20.66 16.28 3.58
CA HIS A 312 -21.72 16.07 2.60
C HIS A 312 -21.11 15.99 1.19
N VAL A 313 -21.43 14.93 0.47
CA VAL A 313 -20.91 14.65 -0.88
C VAL A 313 -22.08 14.42 -1.84
N ASP A 314 -21.99 14.98 -3.04
CA ASP A 314 -22.95 14.83 -4.13
C ASP A 314 -22.26 14.04 -5.28
N LEU A 315 -22.63 12.77 -5.44
CA LEU A 315 -22.04 11.90 -6.45
C LEU A 315 -22.38 12.30 -7.88
N ASP A 316 -23.45 13.07 -8.12
CA ASP A 316 -23.76 13.59 -9.45
C ASP A 316 -22.68 14.52 -9.98
N LYS A 317 -21.86 15.07 -9.09
CA LYS A 317 -20.72 15.93 -9.43
C LYS A 317 -19.42 15.19 -9.71
N VAL A 318 -19.35 13.89 -9.41
CA VAL A 318 -18.17 13.08 -9.66
C VAL A 318 -17.95 12.92 -11.17
N PRO A 319 -16.78 13.31 -11.72
CA PRO A 319 -16.49 13.09 -13.12
C PRO A 319 -16.38 11.60 -13.43
N MET A 320 -17.24 11.09 -14.32
CA MET A 320 -17.30 9.68 -14.68
C MET A 320 -16.93 9.47 -16.15
N ARG A 321 -16.09 8.46 -16.42
CA ARG A 321 -15.78 7.98 -17.78
C ARG A 321 -16.63 6.79 -18.21
N ALA A 322 -17.23 6.08 -17.25
CA ALA A 322 -18.17 4.99 -17.53
C ALA A 322 -19.61 5.47 -17.36
N LYS A 323 -20.51 5.00 -18.24
CA LYS A 323 -21.94 5.35 -18.19
C LYS A 323 -22.71 4.33 -17.38
N GLY A 324 -23.70 4.80 -16.63
CA GLY A 324 -24.66 3.96 -15.91
C GLY A 324 -24.05 3.26 -14.69
N MET A 325 -23.04 3.86 -14.09
CA MET A 325 -22.52 3.43 -12.79
C MET A 325 -23.58 3.66 -11.70
N THR A 326 -23.65 2.73 -10.77
CA THR A 326 -24.45 2.85 -9.54
C THR A 326 -23.66 3.61 -8.46
N PRO A 327 -24.32 4.16 -7.41
CA PRO A 327 -23.63 4.77 -6.27
C PRO A 327 -22.56 3.85 -5.65
N ALA A 328 -22.88 2.58 -5.46
CA ALA A 328 -21.94 1.59 -4.93
C ALA A 328 -20.69 1.43 -5.84
N GLU A 329 -20.87 1.38 -7.15
CA GLU A 329 -19.76 1.29 -8.11
C GLU A 329 -18.91 2.57 -8.12
N VAL A 330 -19.51 3.76 -8.02
CA VAL A 330 -18.77 5.04 -7.96
C VAL A 330 -17.92 5.11 -6.69
N LEU A 331 -18.48 4.71 -5.55
CA LEU A 331 -17.80 4.72 -4.26
C LEU A 331 -16.71 3.66 -4.15
N SER A 332 -16.91 2.50 -4.80
CA SER A 332 -15.98 1.36 -4.77
C SER A 332 -14.96 1.36 -5.89
N SER A 333 -15.04 2.30 -6.83
CA SER A 333 -14.10 2.39 -7.95
C SER A 333 -12.71 2.72 -7.46
N GLU A 334 -11.73 1.92 -7.87
CA GLU A 334 -10.31 2.13 -7.59
C GLU A 334 -9.57 2.71 -8.81
N SER A 335 -10.27 3.50 -9.64
CA SER A 335 -9.62 4.25 -10.72
C SER A 335 -8.46 5.06 -10.17
N GLN A 336 -7.32 4.94 -10.80
CA GLN A 336 -6.04 5.49 -10.35
C GLN A 336 -5.92 6.99 -10.67
N GLU A 337 -4.82 7.61 -10.24
CA GLU A 337 -4.45 9.00 -10.53
C GLU A 337 -5.54 10.01 -10.10
N ARG A 338 -6.10 9.79 -8.90
CA ARG A 338 -7.11 10.67 -8.29
C ARG A 338 -6.71 11.07 -6.88
N MET A 339 -7.05 12.30 -6.51
CA MET A 339 -6.86 12.87 -5.17
C MET A 339 -8.13 13.56 -4.71
N CYS A 340 -8.34 13.64 -3.40
CA CYS A 340 -9.42 14.38 -2.76
C CYS A 340 -8.84 15.41 -1.79
N ALA A 341 -9.13 16.70 -2.00
CA ALA A 341 -8.63 17.79 -1.18
C ALA A 341 -9.75 18.55 -0.48
N VAL A 342 -9.45 19.07 0.71
CA VAL A 342 -10.29 20.01 1.44
C VAL A 342 -9.71 21.40 1.32
N VAL A 343 -10.51 22.37 0.89
CA VAL A 343 -10.09 23.72 0.54
C VAL A 343 -11.08 24.74 1.11
N THR A 344 -10.59 25.86 1.63
CA THR A 344 -11.47 26.92 2.11
C THR A 344 -12.24 27.57 0.94
N PRO A 345 -13.48 28.07 1.14
CA PRO A 345 -14.29 28.63 0.06
C PRO A 345 -13.59 29.72 -0.74
N GLU A 346 -12.81 30.56 -0.09
CA GLU A 346 -12.06 31.66 -0.72
C GLU A 346 -10.91 31.18 -1.62
N ASN A 347 -10.41 29.97 -1.41
CA ASN A 347 -9.29 29.41 -2.16
C ASN A 347 -9.72 28.49 -3.32
N VAL A 348 -11.02 28.21 -3.48
CA VAL A 348 -11.53 27.30 -4.52
C VAL A 348 -11.13 27.76 -5.92
N ASP A 349 -11.31 29.04 -6.25
CA ASP A 349 -10.96 29.56 -7.57
C ASP A 349 -9.46 29.42 -7.87
N ALA A 350 -8.60 29.72 -6.88
CA ALA A 350 -7.17 29.55 -7.01
C ALA A 350 -6.77 28.07 -7.19
N PHE A 351 -7.44 27.17 -6.49
CA PHE A 351 -7.26 25.71 -6.66
C PHE A 351 -7.61 25.27 -8.09
N MET A 352 -8.78 25.70 -8.58
CA MET A 352 -9.24 25.38 -9.95
C MET A 352 -8.31 25.95 -11.03
N ASP A 353 -7.76 27.16 -10.82
CA ASP A 353 -6.82 27.77 -11.75
C ASP A 353 -5.49 26.99 -11.83
N ILE A 354 -5.01 26.45 -10.69
CA ILE A 354 -3.81 25.61 -10.67
C ILE A 354 -4.09 24.26 -11.38
N CYS A 355 -5.23 23.62 -11.11
CA CYS A 355 -5.62 22.40 -11.82
C CYS A 355 -5.73 22.65 -13.34
N LYS A 356 -6.34 23.75 -13.74
CA LYS A 356 -6.44 24.15 -15.16
C LYS A 356 -5.08 24.40 -15.80
N LYS A 357 -4.13 25.01 -15.07
CA LYS A 357 -2.75 25.21 -15.55
C LYS A 357 -2.09 23.90 -15.95
N TRP A 358 -2.35 22.84 -15.20
CA TRP A 358 -1.78 21.50 -15.40
C TRP A 358 -2.66 20.56 -16.24
N ASP A 359 -3.81 21.07 -16.77
CA ASP A 359 -4.81 20.26 -17.47
C ASP A 359 -5.34 19.08 -16.63
N VAL A 360 -5.44 19.27 -15.31
CA VAL A 360 -6.00 18.32 -14.36
C VAL A 360 -7.47 18.63 -14.15
N GLN A 361 -8.34 17.64 -14.37
CA GLN A 361 -9.76 17.78 -14.08
C GLN A 361 -9.98 17.93 -12.58
N ALA A 362 -10.78 18.91 -12.16
CA ALA A 362 -11.12 19.12 -10.76
C ALA A 362 -12.60 19.52 -10.63
N THR A 363 -13.25 19.01 -9.59
CA THR A 363 -14.67 19.28 -9.34
C THR A 363 -14.93 19.36 -7.84
N VAL A 364 -15.68 20.38 -7.41
CA VAL A 364 -16.23 20.44 -6.04
C VAL A 364 -17.35 19.42 -5.94
N ILE A 365 -17.11 18.36 -5.18
CA ILE A 365 -18.08 17.26 -4.98
C ILE A 365 -18.85 17.36 -3.68
N GLY A 366 -18.42 18.22 -2.75
CA GLY A 366 -19.07 18.31 -1.44
C GLY A 366 -18.50 19.41 -0.56
N GLU A 367 -18.86 19.35 0.70
CA GLU A 367 -18.43 20.29 1.73
C GLU A 367 -18.34 19.65 3.12
N VAL A 368 -17.53 20.24 3.98
CA VAL A 368 -17.45 19.91 5.41
C VAL A 368 -18.68 20.46 6.12
N THR A 369 -19.34 19.64 6.90
CA THR A 369 -20.60 19.97 7.63
C THR A 369 -20.38 19.95 9.14
N ASP A 370 -21.41 20.32 9.90
CA ASP A 370 -21.45 20.07 11.34
C ASP A 370 -21.73 18.59 11.64
N GLY A 371 -21.34 18.13 12.81
CA GLY A 371 -21.60 16.77 13.27
C GLY A 371 -20.47 15.83 12.89
N ASP A 372 -20.78 14.53 12.78
CA ASP A 372 -19.81 13.44 12.54
C ASP A 372 -20.27 12.48 11.43
N HIS A 373 -21.36 12.82 10.73
CA HIS A 373 -21.91 12.01 9.67
C HIS A 373 -21.27 12.30 8.32
N LEU A 374 -21.00 11.23 7.58
CA LEU A 374 -20.78 11.26 6.14
C LEU A 374 -22.14 11.04 5.47
N VAL A 375 -22.63 12.10 4.80
CA VAL A 375 -23.87 12.07 4.04
C VAL A 375 -23.54 12.13 2.55
N ILE A 376 -24.06 11.18 1.78
CA ILE A 376 -23.81 11.13 0.32
C ILE A 376 -25.13 11.07 -0.41
N ASP A 377 -25.30 11.99 -1.38
CA ASP A 377 -26.49 12.07 -2.22
C ASP A 377 -26.20 11.59 -3.65
N TRP A 378 -27.24 11.05 -4.29
CA TRP A 378 -27.30 10.65 -5.69
C TRP A 378 -28.66 10.98 -6.28
N HIS A 379 -28.70 11.79 -7.34
CA HIS A 379 -29.93 12.28 -7.96
C HIS A 379 -30.89 12.99 -6.97
N GLY A 380 -30.28 13.69 -6.00
CA GLY A 380 -31.03 14.43 -4.98
C GLY A 380 -31.61 13.57 -3.86
N GLU A 381 -31.29 12.27 -3.82
CA GLU A 381 -31.70 11.33 -2.79
C GLU A 381 -30.49 10.86 -1.98
N THR A 382 -30.64 10.74 -0.66
CA THR A 382 -29.56 10.30 0.22
C THR A 382 -29.36 8.79 0.13
N VAL A 383 -28.16 8.38 -0.30
CA VAL A 383 -27.75 6.98 -0.46
C VAL A 383 -26.79 6.50 0.63
N VAL A 384 -26.13 7.41 1.36
CA VAL A 384 -25.31 7.11 2.53
C VAL A 384 -25.62 8.13 3.63
N ASP A 385 -25.84 7.66 4.85
CA ASP A 385 -25.94 8.47 6.06
C ASP A 385 -25.42 7.65 7.25
N ALA A 386 -24.16 7.83 7.57
CA ALA A 386 -23.47 7.08 8.62
C ALA A 386 -22.41 7.93 9.31
N VAL A 387 -22.11 7.63 10.56
CA VAL A 387 -20.98 8.24 11.28
C VAL A 387 -19.68 7.82 10.59
N ALA A 388 -18.93 8.78 10.07
CA ALA A 388 -17.72 8.54 9.26
C ALA A 388 -16.70 7.63 9.96
N HIS A 389 -16.49 7.84 11.26
CA HIS A 389 -15.59 7.07 12.10
C HIS A 389 -15.91 5.56 12.11
N THR A 390 -17.20 5.19 12.05
CA THR A 390 -17.64 3.79 12.04
C THR A 390 -17.23 3.06 10.76
N ILE A 391 -17.22 3.78 9.63
CA ILE A 391 -16.76 3.24 8.34
C ILE A 391 -15.23 3.11 8.32
N ALA A 392 -14.52 4.19 8.68
CA ALA A 392 -13.07 4.28 8.53
C ALA A 392 -12.27 3.52 9.60
N HIS A 393 -12.71 3.53 10.87
CA HIS A 393 -11.86 3.11 11.99
C HIS A 393 -12.45 2.03 12.91
N GLU A 394 -13.76 1.76 12.84
CA GLU A 394 -14.42 0.77 13.69
C GLU A 394 -14.58 -0.61 13.05
N GLY A 395 -13.80 -0.91 12.04
CA GLY A 395 -13.73 -2.25 11.47
C GLY A 395 -13.49 -3.30 12.57
N PRO A 396 -13.99 -4.53 12.39
CA PRO A 396 -13.82 -5.59 13.37
C PRO A 396 -12.34 -5.86 13.65
N VAL A 397 -12.02 -6.21 14.88
CA VAL A 397 -10.67 -6.62 15.28
C VAL A 397 -10.75 -8.06 15.78
N TYR A 398 -10.08 -8.97 15.07
CA TYR A 398 -10.09 -10.37 15.39
C TYR A 398 -8.85 -10.76 16.21
N ASN A 399 -9.07 -11.43 17.32
CA ASN A 399 -8.00 -12.13 18.03
C ASN A 399 -7.91 -13.56 17.47
N ARG A 400 -7.13 -13.72 16.40
CA ARG A 400 -6.97 -15.00 15.72
C ARG A 400 -6.26 -16.00 16.64
N PRO A 401 -6.62 -17.31 16.60
CA PRO A 401 -5.88 -18.35 17.29
C PRO A 401 -4.41 -18.38 16.86
N ILE A 402 -3.53 -18.66 17.81
CA ILE A 402 -2.08 -18.73 17.61
C ILE A 402 -1.61 -20.06 18.14
N GLU A 403 -0.94 -20.87 17.32
CA GLU A 403 -0.40 -22.16 17.71
C GLU A 403 1.03 -22.31 17.21
N TYR A 404 1.93 -22.76 18.09
CA TYR A 404 3.29 -23.14 17.71
C TYR A 404 3.21 -24.39 16.83
N PRO A 405 3.74 -24.36 15.60
CA PRO A 405 3.58 -25.49 14.68
C PRO A 405 4.40 -26.70 15.09
N ASP A 406 3.81 -27.90 15.02
CA ASP A 406 4.49 -29.17 15.38
C ASP A 406 5.77 -29.41 14.54
N TRP A 407 5.82 -28.88 13.34
CA TRP A 407 6.99 -29.01 12.44
C TRP A 407 8.12 -28.01 12.73
N GLN A 408 7.90 -26.99 13.54
CA GLN A 408 8.84 -25.88 13.73
C GLN A 408 10.17 -26.32 14.36
N ASP A 409 10.14 -27.20 15.34
CA ASP A 409 11.37 -27.69 15.97
C ASP A 409 12.24 -28.49 14.98
N ALA A 410 11.61 -29.27 14.10
CA ALA A 410 12.33 -30.00 13.05
C ALA A 410 12.99 -29.04 12.04
N VAL A 411 12.29 -27.98 11.66
CA VAL A 411 12.83 -26.94 10.75
C VAL A 411 13.98 -26.18 11.41
N LYS A 412 13.87 -25.80 12.67
CA LYS A 412 14.96 -25.14 13.44
C LYS A 412 16.18 -26.04 13.61
N ALA A 413 16.00 -27.34 13.68
CA ALA A 413 17.09 -28.30 13.81
C ALA A 413 17.83 -28.57 12.49
N ASP A 414 17.26 -28.17 11.35
CA ASP A 414 17.91 -28.30 10.05
C ASP A 414 19.04 -27.26 9.91
N THR A 415 20.25 -27.78 9.81
CA THR A 415 21.47 -26.96 9.73
C THR A 415 22.29 -27.33 8.52
N SER A 416 23.13 -26.40 8.05
CA SER A 416 24.05 -26.62 6.93
C SER A 416 25.22 -27.56 7.23
N VAL A 417 25.32 -28.06 8.47
CA VAL A 417 26.45 -28.91 8.93
C VAL A 417 26.50 -30.23 8.17
N SER A 418 25.36 -30.79 7.77
CA SER A 418 25.25 -32.04 7.02
C SER A 418 25.51 -31.89 5.52
N LEU A 419 25.60 -30.67 4.99
CA LEU A 419 25.84 -30.44 3.57
C LEU A 419 27.24 -30.86 3.16
N ALA A 420 27.33 -31.65 2.08
CA ALA A 420 28.61 -32.03 1.49
C ALA A 420 29.39 -30.79 1.04
N ARG A 421 30.68 -30.73 1.39
CA ARG A 421 31.57 -29.67 0.99
C ARG A 421 32.48 -30.15 -0.12
N PRO A 422 32.88 -29.29 -1.09
CA PRO A 422 33.88 -29.62 -2.09
C PRO A 422 35.20 -30.04 -1.44
N THR A 423 35.77 -31.14 -1.90
CA THR A 423 37.00 -31.74 -1.36
C THR A 423 38.19 -31.63 -2.31
N SER A 424 37.95 -31.21 -3.55
CA SER A 424 39.00 -30.98 -4.56
C SER A 424 38.85 -29.61 -5.23
N PRO A 425 39.94 -29.07 -5.86
CA PRO A 425 39.85 -27.83 -6.62
C PRO A 425 38.84 -27.87 -7.77
N GLU A 426 38.66 -29.03 -8.40
CA GLU A 426 37.71 -29.26 -9.48
C GLU A 426 36.28 -29.16 -8.96
N GLU A 427 35.99 -29.86 -7.85
CA GLU A 427 34.67 -29.78 -7.21
C GLU A 427 34.32 -28.37 -6.71
N LEU A 428 35.31 -27.65 -6.17
CA LEU A 428 35.14 -26.26 -5.73
C LEU A 428 34.78 -25.35 -6.92
N ARG A 429 35.52 -25.45 -8.02
CA ARG A 429 35.25 -24.70 -9.25
C ARG A 429 33.84 -25.01 -9.81
N ASP A 430 33.49 -26.29 -9.90
CA ASP A 430 32.23 -26.73 -10.44
C ASP A 430 31.03 -26.30 -9.53
N THR A 431 31.26 -26.30 -8.23
CA THR A 431 30.29 -25.75 -7.27
C THR A 431 30.13 -24.25 -7.44
N LEU A 432 31.20 -23.50 -7.58
CA LEU A 432 31.16 -22.06 -7.85
C LEU A 432 30.38 -21.75 -9.13
N TYR A 433 30.64 -22.49 -10.23
CA TYR A 433 29.91 -22.28 -11.48
C TYR A 433 28.42 -22.57 -11.35
N ARG A 434 28.05 -23.64 -10.61
CA ARG A 434 26.62 -23.93 -10.33
C ARG A 434 25.98 -22.83 -9.50
N MET A 435 26.66 -22.30 -8.48
CA MET A 435 26.16 -21.19 -7.67
C MET A 435 25.96 -19.92 -8.50
N LEU A 436 26.95 -19.55 -9.33
CA LEU A 436 26.83 -18.36 -10.19
C LEU A 436 25.78 -18.51 -11.29
N ALA A 437 25.44 -19.74 -11.66
CA ALA A 437 24.41 -20.03 -12.65
C ALA A 437 23.02 -20.23 -12.06
N CYS A 438 22.87 -20.31 -10.73
CA CYS A 438 21.56 -20.43 -10.12
C CYS A 438 20.81 -19.10 -10.16
N GLU A 439 19.49 -19.21 -10.17
CA GLU A 439 18.61 -18.06 -10.37
C GLU A 439 18.71 -17.00 -9.26
N ASP A 440 19.08 -17.38 -8.03
CA ASP A 440 19.21 -16.44 -6.92
C ASP A 440 20.56 -15.72 -6.87
N LEU A 441 21.60 -16.24 -7.51
CA LEU A 441 22.95 -15.66 -7.49
C LEU A 441 23.42 -15.13 -8.85
N CYS A 442 22.70 -15.40 -9.94
CA CYS A 442 23.04 -14.87 -11.25
C CYS A 442 22.76 -13.36 -11.34
N SER A 443 23.34 -12.72 -12.36
CA SER A 443 23.12 -11.28 -12.60
C SER A 443 21.64 -10.94 -12.77
N ARG A 444 21.19 -9.88 -12.12
CA ARG A 444 19.83 -9.28 -12.26
C ARG A 444 19.77 -8.23 -13.35
N ARG A 445 20.78 -8.09 -14.16
CA ARG A 445 20.87 -7.04 -15.18
C ARG A 445 19.66 -7.01 -16.11
N PHE A 446 19.10 -8.15 -16.48
CA PHE A 446 17.91 -8.25 -17.33
C PHE A 446 16.65 -7.58 -16.73
N ILE A 447 16.61 -7.40 -15.40
CA ILE A 447 15.58 -6.65 -14.68
C ILE A 447 15.98 -5.18 -14.63
N VAL A 448 17.13 -4.89 -13.97
CA VAL A 448 17.50 -3.53 -13.59
C VAL A 448 17.89 -2.64 -14.77
N GLU A 449 18.27 -3.19 -15.93
CA GLU A 449 18.55 -2.40 -17.13
C GLU A 449 17.28 -1.81 -17.78
N GLN A 450 16.07 -2.22 -17.35
CA GLN A 450 14.81 -1.64 -17.75
C GLN A 450 14.45 -0.40 -16.92
N TYR A 451 15.15 -0.15 -15.83
CA TYR A 451 14.88 0.93 -14.88
C TYR A 451 15.80 2.12 -15.13
N ASP A 452 15.22 3.32 -15.18
CA ASP A 452 15.99 4.56 -15.11
C ASP A 452 16.51 4.76 -13.69
N ARG A 453 17.80 4.54 -13.47
CA ARG A 453 18.40 4.61 -12.13
C ARG A 453 19.01 5.95 -11.78
N TYR A 454 19.34 6.75 -12.79
CA TYR A 454 20.05 8.02 -12.65
C TYR A 454 19.28 9.20 -13.25
N VAL A 455 18.02 9.01 -13.60
CA VAL A 455 17.15 10.09 -14.09
C VAL A 455 17.08 11.22 -13.06
N ARG A 456 17.02 12.48 -13.53
CA ARG A 456 17.09 13.71 -12.73
C ARG A 456 18.46 14.05 -12.13
N GLY A 457 19.46 13.19 -12.22
CA GLY A 457 20.84 13.48 -11.83
C GLY A 457 21.13 13.59 -10.33
N ASN A 458 20.21 13.15 -9.47
CA ASN A 458 20.36 13.19 -8.01
C ASN A 458 20.75 11.84 -7.39
N THR A 459 20.76 10.77 -8.17
CA THR A 459 21.21 9.46 -7.72
C THR A 459 22.74 9.43 -7.68
N ILE A 460 23.30 9.18 -6.52
CA ILE A 460 24.74 9.06 -6.30
C ILE A 460 25.18 7.62 -6.47
N GLU A 461 24.40 6.69 -5.91
CA GLU A 461 24.68 5.26 -5.97
C GLU A 461 23.36 4.48 -6.13
N ALA A 462 23.29 3.59 -7.09
CA ALA A 462 22.14 2.71 -7.34
C ALA A 462 22.52 1.40 -8.03
N GLU A 463 23.78 1.21 -8.41
CA GLU A 463 24.25 0.02 -9.12
C GLU A 463 25.40 -0.63 -8.38
N ASN A 464 25.25 -1.93 -8.08
CA ASN A 464 26.25 -2.71 -7.36
C ASN A 464 26.62 -2.16 -5.96
N ALA A 465 25.70 -1.43 -5.35
CA ALA A 465 25.83 -0.89 -4.00
C ALA A 465 24.94 -1.63 -3.01
N ASP A 466 25.29 -1.55 -1.73
CA ASP A 466 24.48 -2.14 -0.65
C ASP A 466 23.18 -1.38 -0.42
N ALA A 467 23.14 -0.06 -0.70
CA ALA A 467 21.96 0.78 -0.63
C ALA A 467 21.92 1.81 -1.76
N GLY A 468 20.74 2.25 -2.15
CA GLY A 468 20.56 3.40 -3.02
C GLY A 468 20.86 4.70 -2.28
N VAL A 469 21.64 5.61 -2.87
CA VAL A 469 22.00 6.90 -2.29
C VAL A 469 21.57 8.05 -3.19
N LEU A 470 20.82 8.99 -2.61
CA LEU A 470 20.28 10.17 -3.28
C LEU A 470 20.78 11.46 -2.62
N ARG A 471 21.14 12.43 -3.44
CA ARG A 471 21.30 13.81 -3.00
C ARG A 471 19.92 14.49 -2.98
N ILE A 472 19.57 15.15 -1.89
CA ILE A 472 18.29 15.85 -1.72
C ILE A 472 18.44 17.38 -1.71
N ASP A 473 19.62 17.90 -1.38
CA ASP A 473 19.91 19.32 -1.39
C ASP A 473 21.27 19.57 -2.05
N GLU A 474 21.25 20.25 -3.18
CA GLU A 474 22.47 20.54 -3.96
C GLU A 474 23.40 21.57 -3.28
N ASN A 475 22.84 22.47 -2.45
CA ASN A 475 23.64 23.52 -1.82
C ASN A 475 24.44 23.00 -0.62
N THR A 476 23.85 22.08 0.14
CA THR A 476 24.49 21.52 1.33
C THR A 476 25.14 20.17 1.08
N GLY A 477 24.84 19.51 -0.06
CA GLY A 477 25.24 18.14 -0.34
C GLY A 477 24.54 17.10 0.56
N ARG A 478 23.43 17.47 1.20
CA ARG A 478 22.66 16.54 2.03
C ARG A 478 22.10 15.41 1.20
N GLY A 479 22.18 14.19 1.71
CA GLY A 479 21.71 12.99 1.04
C GLY A 479 21.02 12.02 1.98
N ILE A 480 20.30 11.09 1.38
CA ILE A 480 19.67 9.96 2.05
C ILE A 480 20.14 8.65 1.42
N ALA A 481 20.08 7.58 2.18
CA ALA A 481 20.30 6.22 1.69
C ALA A 481 19.11 5.33 2.05
N LEU A 482 18.79 4.38 1.18
CA LEU A 482 17.70 3.42 1.39
C LEU A 482 18.16 2.01 1.00
N ALA A 483 17.77 1.04 1.83
CA ALA A 483 17.85 -0.38 1.53
C ALA A 483 16.55 -1.07 1.94
N THR A 484 16.21 -2.13 1.21
CA THR A 484 15.07 -3.01 1.51
C THR A 484 15.54 -4.44 1.52
N ASP A 485 15.24 -5.18 2.58
CA ASP A 485 15.67 -6.57 2.73
C ASP A 485 14.58 -7.44 3.35
N ALA A 486 14.53 -8.71 2.93
CA ALA A 486 13.70 -9.75 3.49
C ALA A 486 14.27 -11.13 3.19
N SER A 487 14.24 -12.04 4.15
CA SER A 487 14.60 -13.43 3.93
C SER A 487 13.49 -14.38 4.40
N GLY A 488 12.65 -14.82 3.47
CA GLY A 488 11.57 -15.75 3.75
C GLY A 488 12.07 -17.08 4.31
N ARG A 489 13.20 -17.59 3.84
CA ARG A 489 13.80 -18.84 4.32
C ARG A 489 14.26 -18.74 5.77
N TYR A 490 14.97 -17.69 6.15
CA TYR A 490 15.38 -17.47 7.54
C TYR A 490 14.17 -17.25 8.46
N THR A 491 13.18 -16.50 7.98
CA THR A 491 11.94 -16.29 8.73
C THR A 491 11.13 -17.59 8.89
N TYR A 492 11.17 -18.50 7.92
CA TYR A 492 10.56 -19.81 8.05
C TYR A 492 11.27 -20.69 9.08
N LEU A 493 12.62 -20.63 9.15
CA LEU A 493 13.39 -21.33 10.17
C LEU A 493 13.10 -20.84 11.59
N ASP A 494 13.03 -19.53 11.78
CA ASP A 494 12.72 -18.85 13.03
C ASP A 494 12.12 -17.46 12.74
N PRO A 495 10.80 -17.29 12.87
CA PRO A 495 10.15 -16.03 12.48
C PRO A 495 10.65 -14.80 13.26
N TYR A 496 10.91 -14.96 14.56
CA TYR A 496 11.44 -13.87 15.39
C TYR A 496 12.86 -13.44 14.93
N THR A 497 13.77 -14.41 14.85
CA THR A 497 15.16 -14.15 14.44
C THR A 497 15.26 -13.76 12.96
N GLY A 498 14.46 -14.38 12.08
CA GLY A 498 14.45 -14.08 10.65
C GLY A 498 14.03 -12.64 10.36
N ALA A 499 13.03 -12.12 11.09
CA ALA A 499 12.62 -10.72 10.98
C ALA A 499 13.70 -9.75 11.51
N GLN A 500 14.40 -10.10 12.59
CA GLN A 500 15.57 -9.35 13.06
C GLN A 500 16.68 -9.31 12.02
N LEU A 501 16.94 -10.43 11.33
CA LEU A 501 17.98 -10.51 10.29
C LEU A 501 17.62 -9.64 9.08
N ALA A 502 16.35 -9.63 8.65
CA ALA A 502 15.89 -8.76 7.56
C ALA A 502 16.15 -7.28 7.88
N PHE A 503 15.76 -6.82 9.08
CA PHE A 503 16.07 -5.47 9.53
C PHE A 503 17.58 -5.21 9.62
N ALA A 504 18.33 -6.13 10.23
CA ALA A 504 19.76 -5.94 10.45
C ALA A 504 20.55 -5.89 9.13
N GLU A 505 20.09 -6.59 8.10
CA GLU A 505 20.65 -6.53 6.74
C GLU A 505 20.41 -5.15 6.13
N ALA A 506 19.17 -4.69 6.04
CA ALA A 506 18.83 -3.37 5.53
C ALA A 506 19.55 -2.25 6.31
N TYR A 507 19.62 -2.37 7.65
CA TYR A 507 20.33 -1.42 8.50
C TYR A 507 21.83 -1.34 8.16
N ARG A 508 22.50 -2.49 8.02
CA ARG A 508 23.92 -2.54 7.66
C ARG A 508 24.18 -2.04 6.24
N ASN A 509 23.28 -2.38 5.31
CA ASN A 509 23.37 -1.93 3.92
C ASN A 509 23.35 -0.40 3.84
N VAL A 510 22.43 0.24 4.57
CA VAL A 510 22.41 1.70 4.70
C VAL A 510 23.68 2.23 5.38
N ALA A 511 24.11 1.62 6.48
CA ALA A 511 25.30 2.07 7.21
C ALA A 511 26.60 1.93 6.39
N ALA A 512 26.70 0.92 5.52
CA ALA A 512 27.86 0.68 4.66
C ALA A 512 28.11 1.83 3.66
N THR A 513 27.06 2.59 3.29
CA THR A 513 27.18 3.79 2.45
C THR A 513 27.65 5.04 3.21
N GLY A 514 27.91 4.94 4.52
CA GLY A 514 28.23 6.08 5.38
C GLY A 514 27.02 6.86 5.86
N ALA A 515 25.81 6.33 5.66
CA ALA A 515 24.58 6.93 6.18
C ALA A 515 24.24 6.37 7.57
N ARG A 516 23.62 7.19 8.41
CA ARG A 516 23.08 6.78 9.71
C ARG A 516 21.62 6.38 9.53
N PRO A 517 21.22 5.11 9.77
CA PRO A 517 19.83 4.70 9.78
C PRO A 517 18.99 5.53 10.76
N VAL A 518 17.81 5.99 10.33
CA VAL A 518 16.97 6.93 11.10
C VAL A 518 15.50 6.55 11.15
N ALA A 519 15.01 5.71 10.22
CA ALA A 519 13.62 5.28 10.18
C ALA A 519 13.45 3.95 9.46
N VAL A 520 12.35 3.25 9.77
CA VAL A 520 11.97 1.96 9.17
C VAL A 520 10.53 2.02 8.69
N THR A 521 10.27 1.51 7.50
CA THR A 521 8.95 1.07 7.02
C THR A 521 8.98 -0.44 6.80
N ASN A 522 7.83 -1.11 6.85
CA ASN A 522 7.80 -2.55 6.63
C ASN A 522 6.65 -2.97 5.70
N CYS A 523 6.80 -4.15 5.07
CA CYS A 523 5.72 -4.81 4.36
C CYS A 523 5.69 -6.28 4.76
N LEU A 524 4.65 -6.67 5.48
CA LEU A 524 4.56 -7.98 6.14
C LEU A 524 3.72 -8.92 5.29
N ASN A 525 4.37 -9.79 4.51
CA ASN A 525 3.72 -10.72 3.60
C ASN A 525 3.64 -12.11 4.23
N PHE A 526 2.43 -12.61 4.45
CA PHE A 526 2.15 -13.90 5.12
C PHE A 526 1.02 -14.65 4.43
N GLY A 527 0.89 -15.92 4.74
CA GLY A 527 -0.17 -16.80 4.26
C GLY A 527 -1.56 -16.44 4.82
N ASN A 528 -2.43 -17.43 4.95
CA ASN A 528 -3.80 -17.22 5.43
C ASN A 528 -3.83 -16.96 6.96
N PRO A 529 -4.34 -15.81 7.43
CA PRO A 529 -4.40 -15.46 8.85
C PRO A 529 -5.42 -16.30 9.66
N GLU A 530 -6.24 -17.11 9.01
CA GLU A 530 -7.14 -18.05 9.67
C GLU A 530 -6.43 -19.34 10.09
N GLU A 531 -5.19 -19.56 9.65
CA GLU A 531 -4.35 -20.67 10.05
C GLU A 531 -3.53 -20.30 11.30
N PRO A 532 -3.70 -20.99 12.46
CA PRO A 532 -3.06 -20.60 13.72
C PRO A 532 -1.52 -20.58 13.65
N ALA A 533 -0.93 -21.47 12.85
CA ALA A 533 0.51 -21.50 12.61
C ALA A 533 1.03 -20.27 11.88
N ILE A 534 0.27 -19.76 10.89
CA ILE A 534 0.61 -18.54 10.16
C ILE A 534 0.52 -17.32 11.10
N MET A 535 -0.49 -17.24 11.95
CA MET A 535 -0.61 -16.16 12.92
C MET A 535 0.49 -16.22 13.99
N TRP A 536 0.98 -17.42 14.36
CA TRP A 536 2.17 -17.55 15.18
C TRP A 536 3.40 -16.97 14.48
N GLN A 537 3.65 -17.35 13.22
CA GLN A 537 4.76 -16.78 12.43
C GLN A 537 4.66 -15.26 12.33
N PHE A 538 3.47 -14.73 12.06
CA PHE A 538 3.23 -13.29 11.96
C PHE A 538 3.55 -12.55 13.26
N LYS A 539 3.00 -13.04 14.38
CA LYS A 539 3.25 -12.46 15.71
C LYS A 539 4.74 -12.46 16.04
N GLU A 540 5.42 -13.58 15.89
CA GLU A 540 6.85 -13.71 16.21
C GLU A 540 7.69 -12.79 15.30
N ALA A 541 7.36 -12.67 14.02
CA ALA A 541 8.06 -11.78 13.10
C ALA A 541 7.86 -10.29 13.46
N VAL A 542 6.64 -9.88 13.83
CA VAL A 542 6.35 -8.52 14.30
C VAL A 542 7.17 -8.20 15.56
N HIS A 543 7.19 -9.12 16.54
CA HIS A 543 7.97 -8.94 17.76
C HIS A 543 9.48 -8.86 17.46
N GLY A 544 10.00 -9.76 16.63
CA GLY A 544 11.41 -9.75 16.24
C GLY A 544 11.83 -8.46 15.58
N LEU A 545 11.04 -7.97 14.62
CA LEU A 545 11.31 -6.71 13.93
C LEU A 545 11.24 -5.50 14.88
N ALA A 546 10.20 -5.43 15.72
CA ALA A 546 10.02 -4.34 16.68
C ALA A 546 11.16 -4.28 17.70
N ASP A 547 11.55 -5.42 18.28
CA ASP A 547 12.64 -5.50 19.25
C ASP A 547 13.99 -5.11 18.65
N ALA A 548 14.26 -5.51 17.40
CA ALA A 548 15.47 -5.12 16.69
C ALA A 548 15.51 -3.60 16.41
N CYS A 549 14.39 -3.02 15.97
CA CYS A 549 14.25 -1.58 15.78
C CYS A 549 14.46 -0.80 17.09
N ALA A 550 13.85 -1.27 18.19
CA ALA A 550 14.00 -0.67 19.52
C ALA A 550 15.45 -0.76 20.01
N HIS A 551 16.11 -1.92 19.83
CA HIS A 551 17.51 -2.10 20.20
C HIS A 551 18.44 -1.13 19.47
N CYS A 552 18.18 -0.87 18.19
CA CYS A 552 18.96 0.08 17.39
C CYS A 552 18.51 1.54 17.53
N GLY A 553 17.41 1.80 18.25
CA GLY A 553 16.88 3.15 18.45
C GLY A 553 16.29 3.78 17.18
N VAL A 554 15.77 2.96 16.26
CA VAL A 554 15.24 3.40 14.95
C VAL A 554 13.71 3.19 14.92
N PRO A 555 12.91 4.26 14.74
CA PRO A 555 11.45 4.15 14.77
C PRO A 555 10.89 3.43 13.54
N VAL A 556 9.85 2.62 13.75
CA VAL A 556 8.96 2.16 12.67
C VAL A 556 7.94 3.26 12.41
N THR A 557 7.96 3.84 11.21
CA THR A 557 7.14 5.01 10.87
C THR A 557 5.83 4.65 10.18
N GLY A 558 5.72 3.43 9.65
CA GLY A 558 4.56 2.93 8.95
C GLY A 558 4.85 1.60 8.28
N GLY A 559 3.89 1.09 7.57
CA GLY A 559 4.04 -0.18 6.84
C GLY A 559 2.73 -0.66 6.24
N ASN A 560 2.76 -1.89 5.73
CA ASN A 560 1.64 -2.58 5.12
C ASN A 560 1.63 -4.05 5.54
N VAL A 561 0.46 -4.66 5.59
CA VAL A 561 0.29 -6.11 5.80
C VAL A 561 -0.42 -6.71 4.60
N SER A 562 0.16 -7.76 4.05
CA SER A 562 -0.43 -8.59 3.01
C SER A 562 -0.64 -10.00 3.53
N PHE A 563 -1.89 -10.38 3.69
CA PHE A 563 -2.30 -11.73 4.04
C PHE A 563 -2.88 -12.49 2.84
N TYR A 564 -3.31 -13.73 3.08
CA TYR A 564 -3.90 -14.64 2.09
C TYR A 564 -2.96 -15.00 0.93
N ASN A 565 -1.64 -14.81 1.10
CA ASN A 565 -0.66 -15.21 0.10
C ASN A 565 -0.48 -16.74 0.10
N LYS A 566 -1.38 -17.42 -0.59
CA LYS A 566 -1.48 -18.88 -0.64
C LYS A 566 -2.04 -19.33 -1.98
N THR A 567 -1.48 -20.39 -2.54
CA THR A 567 -1.99 -21.03 -3.76
C THR A 567 -2.30 -22.50 -3.45
N GLY A 568 -3.56 -22.91 -3.59
CA GLY A 568 -4.00 -24.22 -3.17
C GLY A 568 -3.67 -24.49 -1.67
N ASN A 569 -2.83 -25.46 -1.38
CA ASN A 569 -2.39 -25.78 -0.02
C ASN A 569 -1.02 -25.18 0.35
N THR A 570 -0.38 -24.47 -0.55
CA THR A 570 0.96 -23.92 -0.34
C THR A 570 0.89 -22.45 0.04
N SER A 571 1.22 -22.11 1.28
CA SER A 571 1.47 -20.74 1.71
C SER A 571 2.85 -20.29 1.24
N ILE A 572 3.01 -19.00 0.97
CA ILE A 572 4.33 -18.40 0.76
C ILE A 572 5.21 -18.60 1.99
N LEU A 573 6.52 -18.48 1.82
CA LEU A 573 7.40 -18.27 2.98
C LEU A 573 7.00 -16.99 3.72
N PRO A 574 7.04 -16.97 5.07
CA PRO A 574 6.80 -15.74 5.83
C PRO A 574 7.86 -14.70 5.45
N THR A 575 7.42 -13.59 4.87
CA THR A 575 8.32 -12.60 4.24
C THR A 575 8.08 -11.19 4.82
N PRO A 576 8.58 -10.93 6.05
CA PRO A 576 8.58 -9.59 6.63
C PRO A 576 9.68 -8.76 5.97
N LEU A 577 9.29 -7.83 5.13
CA LEU A 577 10.20 -6.88 4.49
C LEU A 577 10.45 -5.69 5.40
N ALA A 578 11.71 -5.30 5.55
CA ALA A 578 12.15 -4.07 6.22
C ALA A 578 12.74 -3.12 5.19
N GLY A 579 12.23 -1.88 5.13
CA GLY A 579 12.81 -0.77 4.38
C GLY A 579 13.43 0.22 5.35
N VAL A 580 14.73 0.44 5.25
CA VAL A 580 15.49 1.32 6.15
C VAL A 580 15.93 2.58 5.42
N LEU A 581 15.59 3.72 6.00
CA LEU A 581 16.04 5.04 5.58
C LEU A 581 17.21 5.49 6.45
N GLY A 582 18.26 6.00 5.81
CA GLY A 582 19.40 6.62 6.48
C GLY A 582 19.67 8.05 6.01
N LEU A 583 20.20 8.86 6.92
CA LEU A 583 20.69 10.19 6.61
C LEU A 583 22.19 10.10 6.31
N SER A 584 22.62 10.55 5.14
CA SER A 584 24.03 10.60 4.78
C SER A 584 24.79 11.55 5.72
N LEU A 585 25.84 11.03 6.36
CA LEU A 585 26.76 11.80 7.21
C LEU A 585 27.94 12.36 6.41
N ILE A 586 28.09 11.91 5.18
CA ILE A 586 29.11 12.38 4.25
C ILE A 586 28.43 13.38 3.32
N HIS A 587 28.86 14.64 3.38
CA HIS A 587 28.39 15.63 2.42
C HIS A 587 28.81 15.21 1.00
N ILE A 588 27.84 14.98 0.17
CA ILE A 588 28.01 14.44 -1.19
C ILE A 588 28.39 15.57 -2.14
#